data_0a130f6190fffc228d019a479aee9cee
#
_entry.id   0a130f6190fffc228d019a479aee9cee
#
_cell.length_a   1.000
_cell.length_b   1.000
_cell.length_c   1.000
_cell.angle_alpha   90.00
_cell.angle_beta   90.00
_cell.angle_gamma   90.00
#
_symmetry.space_group_name_H-M   'P 1'
#
loop_
_entity.id
_entity.type
_entity.pdbx_description
1 polymer ?
#
loop_
_entity_poly.entity_id
_entity_poly.type
_entity_poly.pdbx_seq_one_letter_code
_entity_poly.pdbx_strand_id
1 'polypeptide(L)'
;MALNFQYPFQCIQFVERPQAKLLLASAGPRLYSYSAETGQRLASWPQDTSSSDQEPPEKKRKVSTAEGGSVEESETAEKTEKSKAPPAWSNIPIVTSTSNGEYVIAVTGEDKCIRVFQVQDDGSFQQLSERIMPKRPSSIALTSDETTILCADKFGDVHSLPLIPSNEKPAVAPRPNREAKLSHPAATNLTVHTKGNLRALEQQLELAKKKKEAGEEKSGPSFEHHLLLGHVSLLTDMLFVSLPSDTHKRTYILTADRDEHIRVSRGPPQAHVIENYCLGHTAFISKICVPRDAPEYLISGGGDNYLMVWNWTEGRALHKVPLVEDSSAAEVVVRGIWATTLGDLRLILVALDGSSQLQCFTLEADGSLKPQTPLDLTGNVLAVTSIEKDNTLLISVDSVRTAGSTNEWRASPSAPSILLEAFRLQQGTEGSLGWEPTLQSATGAINAVGTLEIAATTEDKKRGELNDLLYAMSKLRKTPRGGEDE
;
A
#
# COMPACT_ATOMS: atom_id res chain seq x y z
N MET A 1 6.54 -16.33 -32.05
CA MET A 1 7.04 -15.90 -30.71
C MET A 1 6.05 -16.37 -29.69
N ALA A 2 6.48 -16.96 -28.58
CA ALA A 2 5.57 -17.30 -27.49
C ALA A 2 5.05 -15.98 -26.89
N LEU A 3 3.75 -15.87 -26.72
CA LEU A 3 3.14 -14.71 -26.04
C LEU A 3 3.51 -14.79 -24.56
N ASN A 4 3.89 -13.65 -23.96
CA ASN A 4 4.19 -13.52 -22.55
C ASN A 4 3.02 -12.85 -21.83
N PHE A 5 2.86 -13.15 -20.54
CA PHE A 5 1.94 -12.40 -19.68
C PHE A 5 2.52 -11.01 -19.42
N GLN A 6 1.63 -10.08 -19.04
CA GLN A 6 2.00 -8.73 -18.67
C GLN A 6 1.75 -8.52 -17.18
N TYR A 7 2.64 -7.79 -16.48
CA TYR A 7 2.36 -7.37 -15.10
C TYR A 7 1.08 -6.53 -15.07
N PRO A 8 0.07 -6.91 -14.30
CA PRO A 8 -1.15 -6.09 -14.17
C PRO A 8 -0.84 -4.81 -13.37
N PHE A 9 -1.65 -3.79 -13.56
CA PHE A 9 -1.55 -2.58 -12.75
C PHE A 9 -2.06 -2.84 -11.33
N GLN A 10 -1.18 -2.73 -10.33
CA GLN A 10 -1.49 -2.91 -8.92
C GLN A 10 -2.19 -1.70 -8.32
N CYS A 11 -1.78 -0.51 -8.75
CA CYS A 11 -2.37 0.76 -8.40
C CYS A 11 -2.60 1.56 -9.67
N ILE A 12 -3.71 2.26 -9.71
CA ILE A 12 -3.99 3.29 -10.72
C ILE A 12 -4.53 4.53 -10.02
N GLN A 13 -4.20 5.69 -10.54
CA GLN A 13 -4.69 6.95 -10.06
C GLN A 13 -4.85 7.94 -11.21
N PHE A 14 -6.06 8.46 -11.38
CA PHE A 14 -6.31 9.56 -12.29
C PHE A 14 -5.95 10.88 -11.63
N VAL A 15 -5.27 11.72 -12.37
CA VAL A 15 -4.81 13.04 -11.94
C VAL A 15 -5.15 14.06 -13.01
N GLU A 16 -5.87 15.10 -12.63
CA GLU A 16 -6.18 16.22 -13.51
C GLU A 16 -5.28 17.40 -13.19
N ARG A 17 -4.52 17.83 -14.18
CA ARG A 17 -3.67 19.01 -14.12
C ARG A 17 -4.20 20.08 -15.09
N PRO A 18 -3.83 21.36 -14.92
CA PRO A 18 -4.33 22.43 -15.80
C PRO A 18 -4.09 22.19 -17.29
N GLN A 19 -3.01 21.47 -17.63
CA GLN A 19 -2.59 21.25 -19.03
C GLN A 19 -2.66 19.78 -19.47
N ALA A 20 -2.93 18.83 -18.57
CA ALA A 20 -2.90 17.41 -18.89
C ALA A 20 -3.78 16.58 -17.96
N LYS A 21 -4.48 15.60 -18.52
CA LYS A 21 -5.14 14.54 -17.78
C LYS A 21 -4.25 13.31 -17.80
N LEU A 22 -3.78 12.88 -16.65
CA LEU A 22 -2.83 11.80 -16.52
C LEU A 22 -3.45 10.59 -15.81
N LEU A 23 -3.07 9.42 -16.26
CA LEU A 23 -3.24 8.17 -15.53
C LEU A 23 -1.88 7.70 -15.04
N LEU A 24 -1.71 7.66 -13.73
CA LEU A 24 -0.56 7.09 -13.06
C LEU A 24 -0.86 5.63 -12.73
N ALA A 25 0.09 4.75 -12.99
CA ALA A 25 -0.10 3.32 -12.74
C ALA A 25 1.19 2.66 -12.27
N SER A 26 1.10 1.71 -11.35
CA SER A 26 2.23 0.86 -10.98
C SER A 26 1.99 -0.58 -11.44
N ALA A 27 3.03 -1.21 -12.03
CA ALA A 27 3.01 -2.60 -12.40
C ALA A 27 4.36 -3.25 -12.05
N GLY A 28 4.35 -4.18 -11.09
CA GLY A 28 5.57 -4.73 -10.54
C GLY A 28 6.47 -3.63 -9.96
N PRO A 29 7.75 -3.57 -10.36
CA PRO A 29 8.70 -2.57 -9.87
C PRO A 29 8.66 -1.25 -10.65
N ARG A 30 7.69 -1.04 -11.54
CA ARG A 30 7.63 0.15 -12.39
C ARG A 30 6.44 1.04 -12.09
N LEU A 31 6.71 2.35 -12.15
CA LEU A 31 5.71 3.41 -12.15
C LEU A 31 5.60 3.95 -13.58
N TYR A 32 4.39 4.13 -14.06
CA TYR A 32 4.08 4.63 -15.40
C TYR A 32 3.20 5.87 -15.33
N SER A 33 3.37 6.73 -16.31
CA SER A 33 2.50 7.86 -16.61
C SER A 33 1.95 7.72 -18.02
N TYR A 34 0.65 7.86 -18.16
CA TYR A 34 -0.05 7.82 -19.45
C TYR A 34 -0.90 9.08 -19.61
N SER A 35 -1.07 9.52 -20.85
CA SER A 35 -2.14 10.46 -21.18
C SER A 35 -3.48 9.74 -21.02
N ALA A 36 -4.37 10.25 -20.17
CA ALA A 36 -5.69 9.65 -19.99
C ALA A 36 -6.60 9.84 -21.21
N GLU A 37 -6.29 10.80 -22.09
CA GLU A 37 -7.07 11.09 -23.29
C GLU A 37 -6.67 10.19 -24.48
N THR A 38 -5.36 9.98 -24.67
CA THR A 38 -4.83 9.25 -25.83
C THR A 38 -4.37 7.84 -25.51
N GLY A 39 -4.12 7.52 -24.22
CA GLY A 39 -3.52 6.26 -23.77
C GLY A 39 -2.01 6.17 -24.06
N GLN A 40 -1.38 7.22 -24.59
CA GLN A 40 0.05 7.23 -24.85
C GLN A 40 0.83 7.14 -23.52
N ARG A 41 1.83 6.25 -23.46
CA ARG A 41 2.78 6.24 -22.36
C ARG A 41 3.69 7.46 -22.47
N LEU A 42 3.69 8.30 -21.44
CA LEU A 42 4.48 9.54 -21.37
C LEU A 42 5.82 9.26 -20.69
N ALA A 43 5.81 8.51 -19.59
CA ALA A 43 7.01 8.20 -18.84
C ALA A 43 6.95 6.84 -18.13
N SER A 44 8.11 6.34 -17.75
CA SER A 44 8.27 5.21 -16.84
C SER A 44 9.40 5.47 -15.85
N TRP A 45 9.24 4.97 -14.63
CA TRP A 45 10.30 4.97 -13.62
C TRP A 45 10.45 3.55 -13.06
N PRO A 46 11.70 3.04 -12.90
CA PRO A 46 12.96 3.58 -13.42
C PRO A 46 12.94 3.72 -14.94
N GLN A 47 13.72 4.69 -15.47
CA GLN A 47 13.83 4.86 -16.92
C GLN A 47 14.43 3.61 -17.57
N ASP A 48 13.94 3.25 -18.74
CA ASP A 48 14.52 2.17 -19.52
C ASP A 48 15.92 2.61 -19.99
N THR A 49 16.96 2.16 -19.27
CA THR A 49 18.32 2.25 -19.79
C THR A 49 18.42 1.29 -20.97
N SER A 50 18.46 1.84 -22.17
CA SER A 50 18.72 1.06 -23.38
C SER A 50 20.01 0.26 -23.21
N SER A 51 19.85 -1.07 -23.21
CA SER A 51 20.86 -2.10 -23.44
C SER A 51 22.27 -1.89 -22.84
N SER A 52 22.51 -2.48 -21.71
CA SER A 52 23.72 -3.29 -21.50
C SER A 52 23.37 -4.41 -20.51
N ASP A 53 23.57 -5.63 -20.97
CA ASP A 53 23.43 -6.86 -20.22
C ASP A 53 24.15 -6.76 -18.87
N GLN A 54 23.41 -6.71 -17.79
CA GLN A 54 23.94 -7.02 -16.47
C GLN A 54 23.12 -8.21 -15.93
N GLU A 55 23.70 -9.39 -16.09
CA GLU A 55 23.30 -10.60 -15.38
C GLU A 55 23.23 -10.30 -13.86
N PRO A 56 22.26 -10.90 -13.16
CA PRO A 56 22.17 -10.77 -11.70
C PRO A 56 23.45 -11.29 -11.06
N PRO A 57 24.03 -10.63 -10.04
CA PRO A 57 25.23 -11.11 -9.39
C PRO A 57 24.93 -12.45 -8.71
N GLU A 58 25.56 -13.51 -9.20
CA GLU A 58 25.57 -14.82 -8.56
C GLU A 58 26.02 -14.70 -7.10
N LYS A 59 25.23 -15.24 -6.18
CA LYS A 59 25.61 -15.39 -4.77
C LYS A 59 26.78 -16.35 -4.67
N LYS A 60 28.01 -15.83 -4.67
CA LYS A 60 29.20 -16.61 -4.35
C LYS A 60 29.10 -17.14 -2.92
N ARG A 61 28.91 -18.44 -2.78
CA ARG A 61 29.12 -19.20 -1.55
C ARG A 61 30.56 -19.00 -1.11
N LYS A 62 30.79 -18.37 0.03
CA LYS A 62 32.11 -18.37 0.68
C LYS A 62 32.39 -19.76 1.19
N VAL A 63 33.26 -20.48 0.50
CA VAL A 63 34.00 -21.61 1.04
C VAL A 63 35.19 -21.03 1.80
N SER A 64 35.24 -21.30 3.09
CA SER A 64 36.37 -20.96 3.95
C SER A 64 37.53 -21.91 3.67
N THR A 65 38.61 -21.41 3.15
CA THR A 65 39.95 -22.00 3.31
C THR A 65 40.88 -20.96 3.89
N ALA A 66 41.52 -21.33 4.98
CA ALA A 66 42.54 -20.56 5.64
C ALA A 66 43.85 -20.61 4.83
N GLU A 67 44.57 -19.50 4.77
CA GLU A 67 45.99 -19.39 5.04
C GLU A 67 46.54 -18.03 4.58
N GLY A 68 47.14 -17.36 5.42
CA GLY A 68 48.35 -16.61 5.63
C GLY A 68 48.82 -15.56 4.59
N GLY A 69 49.17 -14.38 5.11
CA GLY A 69 50.13 -13.48 4.41
C GLY A 69 49.76 -11.99 4.47
N SER A 70 50.48 -11.29 5.29
CA SER A 70 50.57 -9.83 5.45
C SER A 70 51.02 -9.10 4.19
N VAL A 71 50.46 -7.91 3.90
CA VAL A 71 51.21 -6.67 3.53
C VAL A 71 50.24 -5.48 3.64
N GLU A 72 50.70 -4.43 4.36
CA GLU A 72 50.12 -3.10 4.45
C GLU A 72 50.29 -2.35 3.12
N GLU A 73 49.20 -1.68 2.71
CA GLU A 73 49.36 -0.43 1.94
C GLU A 73 48.11 0.44 2.16
N SER A 74 48.38 1.65 2.63
CA SER A 74 47.45 2.73 2.90
C SER A 74 47.04 3.43 1.59
N GLU A 75 45.78 3.44 1.25
CA GLU A 75 45.21 4.43 0.34
C GLU A 75 43.90 4.98 0.88
N THR A 76 43.91 6.25 1.25
CA THR A 76 42.78 7.09 1.55
C THR A 76 42.00 7.33 0.26
N ALA A 77 40.83 6.67 0.10
CA ALA A 77 39.89 6.96 -0.95
C ALA A 77 38.61 7.50 -0.32
N GLU A 78 38.30 8.76 -0.62
CA GLU A 78 36.99 9.38 -0.37
C GLU A 78 35.89 8.52 -0.97
N LYS A 79 35.07 7.95 -0.10
CA LYS A 79 33.84 7.27 -0.51
C LYS A 79 32.74 8.29 -0.81
N THR A 80 32.67 8.73 -2.04
CA THR A 80 31.42 9.26 -2.60
C THR A 80 30.36 8.16 -2.54
N GLU A 81 29.37 8.32 -1.70
CA GLU A 81 28.19 7.45 -1.69
C GLU A 81 27.46 7.59 -3.02
N LYS A 82 27.72 6.66 -3.94
CA LYS A 82 26.88 6.47 -5.12
C LYS A 82 25.50 5.98 -4.61
N SER A 83 24.46 6.77 -4.79
CA SER A 83 23.08 6.34 -4.60
C SER A 83 22.87 5.05 -5.40
N LYS A 84 22.70 3.93 -4.70
CA LYS A 84 22.39 2.65 -5.36
C LYS A 84 21.00 2.77 -5.95
N ALA A 85 20.89 2.61 -7.27
CA ALA A 85 19.58 2.44 -7.91
C ALA A 85 18.77 1.37 -7.16
N PRO A 86 17.46 1.56 -6.99
CA PRO A 86 16.63 0.57 -6.30
C PRO A 86 16.78 -0.78 -6.98
N PRO A 87 16.77 -1.87 -6.23
CA PRO A 87 16.85 -3.20 -6.83
C PRO A 87 15.71 -3.34 -7.85
N ALA A 88 16.03 -3.82 -9.05
CA ALA A 88 15.09 -3.94 -10.18
C ALA A 88 13.84 -4.80 -9.89
N TRP A 89 13.79 -5.45 -8.74
CA TRP A 89 12.72 -6.32 -8.26
C TRP A 89 11.85 -5.73 -7.15
N SER A 90 12.10 -4.48 -6.70
CA SER A 90 11.30 -3.88 -5.63
C SER A 90 9.95 -3.40 -6.18
N ASN A 91 8.89 -4.10 -5.81
CA ASN A 91 7.52 -3.81 -6.28
C ASN A 91 6.95 -2.54 -5.64
N ILE A 92 6.02 -1.89 -6.35
CA ILE A 92 5.36 -0.65 -5.92
C ILE A 92 3.90 -0.93 -5.53
N PRO A 93 3.63 -1.39 -4.29
CA PRO A 93 2.28 -1.74 -3.83
C PRO A 93 1.39 -0.54 -3.50
N ILE A 94 1.95 0.65 -3.32
CA ILE A 94 1.21 1.86 -2.93
C ILE A 94 1.66 3.02 -3.78
N VAL A 95 0.69 3.69 -4.40
CA VAL A 95 0.87 4.97 -5.11
C VAL A 95 -0.22 5.91 -4.65
N THR A 96 0.15 7.13 -4.30
CA THR A 96 -0.78 8.22 -4.02
C THR A 96 -0.25 9.53 -4.61
N SER A 97 -1.12 10.50 -4.87
CA SER A 97 -0.72 11.80 -5.40
C SER A 97 -1.34 12.93 -4.60
N THR A 98 -0.78 14.11 -4.73
CA THR A 98 -1.45 15.34 -4.30
C THR A 98 -2.67 15.61 -5.19
N SER A 99 -3.64 16.35 -4.67
CA SER A 99 -4.90 16.68 -5.36
C SER A 99 -4.68 17.46 -6.65
N ASN A 100 -3.63 18.30 -6.69
CA ASN A 100 -3.22 19.04 -7.88
C ASN A 100 -2.39 18.21 -8.86
N GLY A 101 -2.04 16.97 -8.50
CA GLY A 101 -1.21 16.07 -9.31
C GLY A 101 0.23 16.50 -9.52
N GLU A 102 0.72 17.44 -8.72
CA GLU A 102 2.10 17.92 -8.83
C GLU A 102 3.09 16.90 -8.27
N TYR A 103 2.73 16.22 -7.17
CA TYR A 103 3.59 15.24 -6.53
C TYR A 103 2.94 13.86 -6.50
N VAL A 104 3.78 12.84 -6.70
CA VAL A 104 3.43 11.42 -6.59
C VAL A 104 4.31 10.77 -5.56
N ILE A 105 3.69 10.04 -4.66
CA ILE A 105 4.36 9.26 -3.62
C ILE A 105 4.21 7.78 -3.99
N ALA A 106 5.32 7.10 -4.17
CA ALA A 106 5.38 5.67 -4.42
C ALA A 106 6.14 4.96 -3.29
N VAL A 107 5.56 3.88 -2.79
CA VAL A 107 6.21 3.01 -1.81
C VAL A 107 6.72 1.78 -2.53
N THR A 108 8.01 1.51 -2.41
CA THR A 108 8.61 0.25 -2.84
C THR A 108 8.69 -0.70 -1.66
N GLY A 109 8.20 -1.92 -1.87
CA GLY A 109 7.88 -2.84 -0.76
C GLY A 109 9.09 -3.52 -0.13
N GLU A 110 10.01 -4.02 -0.95
CA GLU A 110 11.11 -4.87 -0.50
C GLU A 110 12.23 -4.05 0.15
N ASP A 111 12.52 -2.87 -0.36
CA ASP A 111 13.47 -1.91 0.23
C ASP A 111 12.83 -0.97 1.26
N LYS A 112 11.49 -1.04 1.45
CA LYS A 112 10.71 -0.25 2.42
C LYS A 112 10.83 1.25 2.20
N CYS A 113 10.99 1.68 0.98
CA CYS A 113 11.32 3.05 0.65
C CYS A 113 10.09 3.85 0.23
N ILE A 114 9.97 5.07 0.76
CA ILE A 114 9.01 6.07 0.31
C ILE A 114 9.75 7.01 -0.64
N ARG A 115 9.31 7.05 -1.89
CA ARG A 115 9.83 7.92 -2.94
C ARG A 115 8.82 8.98 -3.29
N VAL A 116 9.28 10.21 -3.39
CA VAL A 116 8.47 11.34 -3.83
C VAL A 116 8.99 11.81 -5.17
N PHE A 117 8.07 11.94 -6.11
CA PHE A 117 8.34 12.42 -7.46
C PHE A 117 7.55 13.70 -7.71
N GLN A 118 8.17 14.66 -8.38
CA GLN A 118 7.45 15.73 -9.03
C GLN A 118 7.09 15.27 -10.45
N VAL A 119 5.83 15.44 -10.81
CA VAL A 119 5.37 15.16 -12.16
C VAL A 119 5.52 16.44 -12.99
N GLN A 120 6.30 16.35 -14.06
CA GLN A 120 6.51 17.46 -14.98
C GLN A 120 5.31 17.63 -15.92
N ASP A 121 5.27 18.73 -16.68
CA ASP A 121 4.15 19.01 -17.60
C ASP A 121 4.06 18.02 -18.76
N ASP A 122 5.18 17.41 -19.13
CA ASP A 122 5.24 16.34 -20.13
C ASP A 122 4.86 14.95 -19.57
N GLY A 123 4.49 14.86 -18.28
CA GLY A 123 4.17 13.62 -17.59
C GLY A 123 5.39 12.83 -17.11
N SER A 124 6.61 13.34 -17.24
CA SER A 124 7.81 12.68 -16.74
C SER A 124 7.96 12.81 -15.23
N PHE A 125 8.74 11.89 -14.63
CA PHE A 125 8.95 11.82 -13.20
C PHE A 125 10.33 12.35 -12.83
N GLN A 126 10.38 13.39 -11.99
CA GLN A 126 11.58 13.84 -11.33
C GLN A 126 11.58 13.37 -9.87
N GLN A 127 12.46 12.44 -9.52
CA GLN A 127 12.57 11.97 -8.14
C GLN A 127 13.17 13.06 -7.25
N LEU A 128 12.42 13.46 -6.21
CA LEU A 128 12.83 14.50 -5.25
C LEU A 128 13.47 13.90 -3.99
N SER A 129 12.95 12.76 -3.54
CA SER A 129 13.43 12.14 -2.31
C SER A 129 13.33 10.62 -2.33
N GLU A 130 14.17 10.00 -1.50
CA GLU A 130 14.22 8.58 -1.22
C GLU A 130 14.41 8.39 0.28
N ARG A 131 13.44 7.76 0.95
CA ARG A 131 13.41 7.64 2.41
C ARG A 131 13.13 6.20 2.80
N ILE A 132 14.17 5.50 3.26
CA ILE A 132 14.10 4.10 3.66
C ILE A 132 13.55 4.02 5.08
N MET A 133 12.33 3.51 5.21
CA MET A 133 11.66 3.34 6.49
C MET A 133 12.26 2.15 7.27
N PRO A 134 12.30 2.21 8.61
CA PRO A 134 12.78 1.09 9.44
C PRO A 134 11.93 -0.17 9.25
N LYS A 135 10.64 0.03 9.01
CA LYS A 135 9.62 -1.01 8.85
C LYS A 135 8.88 -0.82 7.53
N ARG A 136 8.30 -1.92 7.01
CA ARG A 136 7.58 -1.89 5.74
C ARG A 136 6.30 -1.07 5.90
N PRO A 137 6.11 -0.01 5.10
CA PRO A 137 4.86 0.73 5.05
C PRO A 137 3.69 -0.18 4.65
N SER A 138 2.55 0.00 5.29
CA SER A 138 1.29 -0.69 4.97
C SER A 138 0.25 0.23 4.36
N SER A 139 0.26 1.52 4.74
CA SER A 139 -0.62 2.53 4.17
C SER A 139 0.02 3.91 4.23
N ILE A 140 -0.36 4.78 3.29
CA ILE A 140 0.08 6.17 3.19
C ILE A 140 -1.15 7.07 3.07
N ALA A 141 -1.14 8.17 3.80
CA ALA A 141 -2.11 9.25 3.66
C ALA A 141 -1.40 10.60 3.62
N LEU A 142 -2.03 11.61 3.03
CA LEU A 142 -1.57 12.99 3.07
C LEU A 142 -2.43 13.79 4.04
N THR A 143 -1.82 14.76 4.70
CA THR A 143 -2.57 15.78 5.46
C THR A 143 -3.41 16.65 4.52
N SER A 144 -4.42 17.35 5.04
CA SER A 144 -5.32 18.15 4.19
C SER A 144 -4.64 19.31 3.46
N ASP A 145 -3.50 19.77 3.96
CA ASP A 145 -2.65 20.79 3.33
C ASP A 145 -1.62 20.15 2.37
N GLU A 146 -1.59 18.82 2.31
CA GLU A 146 -0.70 18.02 1.46
C GLU A 146 0.79 18.29 1.68
N THR A 147 1.16 18.85 2.83
CA THR A 147 2.56 19.15 3.18
C THR A 147 3.25 17.99 3.89
N THR A 148 2.47 17.08 4.46
CA THR A 148 2.96 15.99 5.31
C THR A 148 2.42 14.64 4.86
N ILE A 149 3.33 13.68 4.73
CA ILE A 149 3.02 12.26 4.50
C ILE A 149 2.83 11.60 5.86
N LEU A 150 1.72 10.93 6.04
CA LEU A 150 1.49 9.99 7.13
C LEU A 150 1.77 8.58 6.61
N CYS A 151 2.57 7.83 7.33
CA CYS A 151 2.99 6.48 6.97
C CYS A 151 2.66 5.52 8.11
N ALA A 152 1.71 4.62 7.89
CA ALA A 152 1.45 3.48 8.76
C ALA A 152 2.37 2.32 8.37
N ASP A 153 2.85 1.56 9.35
CA ASP A 153 3.70 0.40 9.10
C ASP A 153 3.09 -0.92 9.61
N LYS A 154 3.69 -2.03 9.19
CA LYS A 154 3.26 -3.38 9.58
C LYS A 154 3.52 -3.73 11.05
N PHE A 155 4.10 -2.84 11.83
CA PHE A 155 4.38 -3.05 13.26
C PHE A 155 3.49 -2.22 14.16
N GLY A 156 2.58 -1.43 13.56
CA GLY A 156 1.59 -0.67 14.31
C GLY A 156 1.94 0.80 14.50
N ASP A 157 3.08 1.26 13.98
CA ASP A 157 3.50 2.65 14.15
C ASP A 157 3.00 3.53 12.99
N VAL A 158 2.60 4.75 13.32
CA VAL A 158 2.29 5.80 12.35
C VAL A 158 3.29 6.93 12.49
N HIS A 159 3.99 7.21 11.40
CA HIS A 159 4.99 8.26 11.31
C HIS A 159 4.50 9.42 10.43
N SER A 160 4.92 10.65 10.75
CA SER A 160 4.80 11.79 9.87
C SER A 160 6.15 12.14 9.25
N LEU A 161 6.13 12.49 7.97
CA LEU A 161 7.28 12.92 7.20
C LEU A 161 6.88 14.13 6.35
N PRO A 162 7.73 15.16 6.19
CA PRO A 162 7.43 16.24 5.25
C PRO A 162 7.33 15.68 3.83
N LEU A 163 6.38 16.17 3.03
CA LEU A 163 6.26 15.77 1.61
C LEU A 163 7.56 16.09 0.87
N ILE A 164 8.00 17.33 0.98
CA ILE A 164 9.28 17.80 0.43
C ILE A 164 10.26 17.90 1.59
N PRO A 165 11.35 17.12 1.60
CA PRO A 165 12.34 17.22 2.67
C PRO A 165 13.00 18.60 2.63
N SER A 166 13.17 19.21 3.80
CA SER A 166 13.99 20.41 3.93
C SER A 166 15.45 20.08 3.63
N ASN A 167 16.15 20.96 2.92
CA ASN A 167 17.58 20.82 2.67
C ASN A 167 18.43 21.01 3.95
N GLU A 168 17.80 21.40 5.04
CA GLU A 168 18.47 21.49 6.34
C GLU A 168 18.65 20.07 6.89
N LYS A 169 19.89 19.71 7.18
CA LYS A 169 20.15 18.47 7.93
C LYS A 169 19.29 18.53 9.20
N PRO A 170 18.44 17.53 9.45
CA PRO A 170 17.60 17.53 10.65
C PRO A 170 18.56 17.75 11.83
N ALA A 171 18.30 18.81 12.58
CA ALA A 171 18.99 19.00 13.84
C ALA A 171 18.72 17.74 14.65
N VAL A 172 19.72 16.90 14.81
CA VAL A 172 19.63 15.71 15.66
C VAL A 172 19.26 16.25 17.02
N ALA A 173 17.96 16.21 17.34
CA ALA A 173 17.52 16.60 18.67
C ALA A 173 18.38 15.78 19.64
N PRO A 174 19.09 16.41 20.58
CA PRO A 174 19.94 15.70 21.51
C PRO A 174 19.01 14.67 22.18
N ARG A 175 19.20 13.39 21.88
CA ARG A 175 18.48 12.32 22.56
C ARG A 175 18.69 12.57 24.03
N PRO A 176 17.62 12.74 24.83
CA PRO A 176 17.82 12.78 26.26
C PRO A 176 18.58 11.49 26.57
N ASN A 177 19.70 11.64 27.24
CA ASN A 177 20.56 10.54 27.65
C ASN A 177 19.70 9.71 28.64
N ARG A 178 18.75 8.96 28.08
CA ARG A 178 18.06 7.91 28.78
C ARG A 178 19.11 6.82 28.88
N GLU A 179 19.91 6.89 29.90
CA GLU A 179 20.37 5.67 30.53
C GLU A 179 19.16 4.76 30.55
N ALA A 180 19.17 3.75 29.71
CA ALA A 180 18.11 2.76 29.64
C ALA A 180 18.06 2.13 31.02
N LYS A 181 17.26 2.70 31.92
CA LYS A 181 16.84 2.01 33.12
C LYS A 181 16.07 0.80 32.58
N LEU A 182 16.75 -0.33 32.54
CA LEU A 182 16.15 -1.62 32.31
C LEU A 182 14.99 -1.73 33.31
N SER A 183 13.76 -1.58 32.83
CA SER A 183 12.55 -1.60 33.67
C SER A 183 12.22 -3.01 34.18
N HIS A 184 13.01 -4.01 33.78
CA HIS A 184 12.92 -5.37 34.26
C HIS A 184 14.21 -5.75 34.97
N PRO A 185 14.15 -6.47 36.09
CA PRO A 185 15.34 -7.02 36.74
C PRO A 185 16.05 -7.90 35.69
N ALA A 186 17.23 -7.47 35.24
CA ALA A 186 18.01 -8.27 34.32
C ALA A 186 18.34 -9.62 34.98
N ALA A 187 18.15 -10.69 34.22
CA ALA A 187 18.59 -12.01 34.67
C ALA A 187 20.09 -11.96 35.00
N THR A 188 20.49 -12.42 36.17
CA THR A 188 21.86 -12.48 36.64
C THR A 188 22.24 -13.92 36.94
N ASN A 189 23.52 -14.22 37.04
CA ASN A 189 23.99 -15.56 37.42
C ASN A 189 23.45 -16.01 38.76
N LEU A 190 22.96 -15.08 39.60
CA LEU A 190 22.34 -15.38 40.90
C LEU A 190 20.83 -15.68 40.78
N THR A 191 20.18 -15.23 39.72
CA THR A 191 18.74 -15.42 39.50
C THR A 191 18.41 -16.55 38.54
N VAL A 192 19.42 -17.14 37.89
CA VAL A 192 19.27 -18.24 36.94
C VAL A 192 19.91 -19.51 37.49
N HIS A 193 19.09 -20.54 37.74
CA HIS A 193 19.53 -21.73 38.44
C HIS A 193 19.77 -22.96 37.55
N THR A 194 19.28 -22.97 36.30
CA THR A 194 19.48 -24.12 35.43
C THR A 194 20.71 -23.95 34.52
N LYS A 195 21.47 -25.02 34.32
CA LYS A 195 22.67 -24.99 33.45
C LYS A 195 22.38 -24.53 32.01
N GLY A 196 21.20 -24.84 31.47
CA GLY A 196 20.77 -24.43 30.14
C GLY A 196 20.55 -22.91 30.07
N ASN A 197 19.86 -22.36 31.06
CA ASN A 197 19.57 -20.92 31.12
C ASN A 197 20.82 -20.10 31.44
N LEU A 198 21.77 -20.61 32.21
CA LEU A 198 23.08 -19.98 32.44
C LEU A 198 23.86 -19.83 31.12
N ARG A 199 23.93 -20.90 30.31
CA ARG A 199 24.57 -20.86 29.00
C ARG A 199 23.87 -19.85 28.04
N ALA A 200 22.55 -19.81 28.05
CA ALA A 200 21.79 -18.86 27.26
C ALA A 200 22.07 -17.40 27.70
N LEU A 201 22.16 -17.16 29.02
CA LEU A 201 22.52 -15.86 29.59
C LEU A 201 23.93 -15.43 29.18
N GLU A 202 24.90 -16.35 29.28
CA GLU A 202 26.29 -16.09 28.87
C GLU A 202 26.37 -15.77 27.39
N GLN A 203 25.67 -16.52 26.52
CA GLN A 203 25.61 -16.22 25.09
C GLN A 203 24.97 -14.83 24.79
N GLN A 204 23.90 -14.48 25.51
CA GLN A 204 23.27 -13.16 25.37
C GLN A 204 24.20 -12.03 25.81
N LEU A 205 24.93 -12.19 26.89
CA LEU A 205 25.92 -11.22 27.38
C LEU A 205 27.10 -11.09 26.42
N GLU A 206 27.58 -12.19 25.86
CA GLU A 206 28.65 -12.18 24.87
C GLU A 206 28.21 -11.50 23.55
N LEU A 207 26.99 -11.79 23.06
CA LEU A 207 26.40 -11.11 21.90
C LEU A 207 26.19 -9.61 22.16
N ALA A 208 25.79 -9.24 23.39
CA ALA A 208 25.62 -7.84 23.76
C ALA A 208 26.97 -7.10 23.83
N LYS A 209 28.03 -7.76 24.31
CA LYS A 209 29.41 -7.23 24.28
C LYS A 209 29.91 -7.04 22.85
N LYS A 210 29.78 -8.07 22.00
CA LYS A 210 30.16 -8.01 20.57
C LYS A 210 29.42 -6.90 19.81
N LYS A 211 28.12 -6.69 20.11
CA LYS A 211 27.36 -5.56 19.55
C LYS A 211 27.85 -4.19 20.03
N LYS A 212 28.31 -4.10 21.27
CA LYS A 212 28.85 -2.88 21.85
C LYS A 212 30.25 -2.54 21.32
N GLU A 213 31.08 -3.58 21.09
CA GLU A 213 32.43 -3.48 20.54
C GLU A 213 32.41 -3.21 19.02
N ALA A 214 31.41 -3.72 18.31
CA ALA A 214 31.26 -3.50 16.87
C ALA A 214 30.80 -2.08 16.50
N GLY A 215 30.50 -1.19 17.47
CA GLY A 215 30.16 0.20 17.22
C GLY A 215 28.94 0.38 16.31
N GLU A 216 28.09 -0.63 16.15
CA GLU A 216 26.81 -0.51 15.45
C GLU A 216 25.84 0.32 16.30
N GLU A 217 26.11 1.62 16.39
CA GLU A 217 25.03 2.56 16.52
C GLU A 217 24.13 2.33 15.31
N LYS A 218 22.98 1.72 15.53
CA LYS A 218 21.91 1.78 14.56
C LYS A 218 21.56 3.26 14.44
N SER A 219 22.23 3.96 13.54
CA SER A 219 21.84 5.31 13.15
C SER A 219 20.39 5.16 12.68
N GLY A 220 19.47 5.81 13.39
CA GLY A 220 18.08 5.88 12.96
C GLY A 220 18.03 6.49 11.56
N PRO A 221 16.83 6.51 10.93
CA PRO A 221 16.67 7.14 9.62
C PRO A 221 17.32 8.52 9.59
N SER A 222 18.06 8.83 8.53
CA SER A 222 18.82 10.08 8.37
C SER A 222 17.93 11.26 7.92
N PHE A 223 16.62 11.07 7.81
CA PHE A 223 15.63 12.06 7.38
C PHE A 223 14.68 12.43 8.53
N GLU A 224 14.05 13.59 8.40
CA GLU A 224 13.05 14.07 9.34
C GLU A 224 11.84 13.15 9.34
N HIS A 225 11.51 12.61 10.51
CA HIS A 225 10.30 11.82 10.74
C HIS A 225 9.93 11.87 12.23
N HIS A 226 8.65 11.85 12.52
CA HIS A 226 8.14 11.85 13.88
C HIS A 226 7.15 10.69 14.07
N LEU A 227 7.30 9.93 15.16
CA LEU A 227 6.30 8.96 15.58
C LEU A 227 5.10 9.71 16.15
N LEU A 228 3.92 9.50 15.55
CA LEU A 228 2.67 10.15 15.97
C LEU A 228 1.89 9.30 16.96
N LEU A 229 1.72 8.03 16.63
CA LEU A 229 0.97 7.06 17.43
C LEU A 229 1.46 5.64 17.16
N GLY A 230 1.19 4.73 18.10
CA GLY A 230 1.51 3.33 17.98
C GLY A 230 0.32 2.44 18.32
N HIS A 231 0.28 1.27 17.72
CA HIS A 231 -0.65 0.19 17.95
C HIS A 231 0.11 -1.08 18.37
N VAL A 232 -0.58 -1.99 19.02
CA VAL A 232 -0.04 -3.32 19.33
C VAL A 232 -0.16 -4.24 18.12
N SER A 233 -1.17 -4.02 17.29
CA SER A 233 -1.48 -4.83 16.11
C SER A 233 -0.91 -4.24 14.82
N LEU A 234 -0.80 -5.09 13.80
CA LEU A 234 -0.40 -4.72 12.45
C LEU A 234 -1.45 -3.81 11.82
N LEU A 235 -1.03 -2.61 11.40
CA LEU A 235 -1.88 -1.68 10.66
C LEU A 235 -2.04 -2.13 9.21
N THR A 236 -3.27 -2.15 8.76
CA THR A 236 -3.65 -2.58 7.41
C THR A 236 -4.01 -1.40 6.51
N ASP A 237 -4.69 -0.39 7.08
CA ASP A 237 -5.06 0.81 6.34
C ASP A 237 -5.15 2.04 7.24
N MET A 238 -5.08 3.24 6.65
CA MET A 238 -5.09 4.50 7.38
C MET A 238 -5.68 5.61 6.52
N LEU A 239 -6.48 6.48 7.15
CA LEU A 239 -6.99 7.70 6.54
C LEU A 239 -6.66 8.92 7.40
N PHE A 240 -6.47 10.05 6.73
CA PHE A 240 -6.46 11.37 7.36
C PHE A 240 -7.74 12.11 6.96
N VAL A 241 -8.54 12.48 7.94
CA VAL A 241 -9.84 13.09 7.71
C VAL A 241 -9.88 14.46 8.36
N SER A 242 -10.49 15.41 7.67
CA SER A 242 -10.68 16.76 8.15
C SER A 242 -12.16 17.10 8.11
N LEU A 243 -12.71 17.40 9.29
CA LEU A 243 -14.09 17.83 9.42
C LEU A 243 -14.18 19.35 9.55
N PRO A 244 -15.13 19.99 8.87
CA PRO A 244 -15.44 21.40 9.12
C PRO A 244 -15.94 21.56 10.55
N SER A 245 -15.55 22.63 11.22
CA SER A 245 -16.07 23.03 12.53
C SER A 245 -16.20 24.55 12.54
N ASP A 246 -17.13 25.07 13.35
CA ASP A 246 -17.49 26.50 13.38
C ASP A 246 -16.32 27.43 13.66
N THR A 247 -15.33 26.96 14.43
CA THR A 247 -14.20 27.78 14.86
C THR A 247 -12.86 27.33 14.31
N HIS A 248 -12.66 26.02 14.12
CA HIS A 248 -11.40 25.44 13.66
C HIS A 248 -11.64 24.12 12.93
N LYS A 249 -10.86 23.88 11.89
CA LYS A 249 -10.84 22.61 11.18
C LYS A 249 -10.32 21.52 12.12
N ARG A 250 -11.13 20.51 12.43
CA ARG A 250 -10.70 19.36 13.23
C ARG A 250 -10.16 18.28 12.31
N THR A 251 -9.02 17.75 12.66
CA THR A 251 -8.37 16.68 11.90
C THR A 251 -8.26 15.40 12.71
N TYR A 252 -8.33 14.27 12.02
CA TYR A 252 -8.32 12.95 12.61
C TYR A 252 -7.45 11.99 11.81
N ILE A 253 -6.88 11.02 12.50
CA ILE A 253 -6.22 9.86 11.92
C ILE A 253 -7.07 8.65 12.28
N LEU A 254 -7.62 7.99 11.25
CA LEU A 254 -8.34 6.74 11.36
C LEU A 254 -7.40 5.62 10.96
N THR A 255 -7.24 4.61 11.81
CA THR A 255 -6.37 3.47 11.56
C THR A 255 -7.15 2.18 11.70
N ALA A 256 -6.99 1.27 10.73
CA ALA A 256 -7.54 -0.07 10.76
C ALA A 256 -6.43 -1.09 11.00
N ASP A 257 -6.71 -2.12 11.76
CA ASP A 257 -5.72 -3.13 12.10
C ASP A 257 -6.19 -4.57 11.81
N ARG A 258 -5.25 -5.49 11.93
CA ARG A 258 -5.49 -6.93 11.76
C ARG A 258 -6.37 -7.51 12.87
N ASP A 259 -6.42 -6.87 14.03
CA ASP A 259 -7.12 -7.33 15.23
C ASP A 259 -8.52 -6.74 15.34
N GLU A 260 -9.15 -6.41 14.18
CA GLU A 260 -10.59 -6.08 14.05
C GLU A 260 -10.96 -4.69 14.58
N HIS A 261 -9.97 -3.83 14.87
CA HIS A 261 -10.20 -2.50 15.43
C HIS A 261 -10.04 -1.40 14.39
N ILE A 262 -10.93 -0.42 14.45
CA ILE A 262 -10.70 0.89 13.86
C ILE A 262 -10.57 1.89 15.00
N ARG A 263 -9.42 2.53 15.07
CA ARG A 263 -9.14 3.57 16.06
C ARG A 263 -9.24 4.93 15.43
N VAL A 264 -9.96 5.84 16.11
CA VAL A 264 -10.08 7.25 15.76
C VAL A 264 -9.20 8.05 16.69
N SER A 265 -8.14 8.63 16.18
CA SER A 265 -7.22 9.51 16.91
C SER A 265 -7.34 10.93 16.39
N ARG A 266 -7.01 11.92 17.22
CA ARG A 266 -6.88 13.30 16.75
C ARG A 266 -5.76 13.42 15.72
N GLY A 267 -5.86 14.40 14.85
CA GLY A 267 -4.74 14.77 13.97
C GLY A 267 -3.62 15.48 14.74
N PRO A 268 -2.43 15.63 14.08
CA PRO A 268 -1.34 16.39 14.69
C PRO A 268 -1.76 17.81 15.10
N PRO A 269 -1.23 18.35 16.23
CA PRO A 269 -0.17 17.77 17.07
C PRO A 269 -0.67 16.79 18.15
N GLN A 270 -1.96 16.52 18.24
CA GLN A 270 -2.57 15.72 19.30
C GLN A 270 -2.81 14.26 18.90
N ALA A 271 -2.04 13.71 17.99
CA ALA A 271 -2.26 12.37 17.41
C ALA A 271 -2.28 11.23 18.46
N HIS A 272 -1.67 11.44 19.63
CA HIS A 272 -1.69 10.50 20.73
C HIS A 272 -3.04 10.40 21.46
N VAL A 273 -3.95 11.36 21.23
CA VAL A 273 -5.28 11.37 21.87
C VAL A 273 -6.22 10.49 21.05
N ILE A 274 -6.74 9.45 21.69
CA ILE A 274 -7.76 8.56 21.11
C ILE A 274 -9.12 9.18 21.43
N GLU A 275 -9.93 9.42 20.41
CA GLU A 275 -11.30 9.91 20.56
C GLU A 275 -12.27 8.74 20.70
N ASN A 276 -12.18 7.78 19.78
CA ASN A 276 -13.12 6.67 19.68
C ASN A 276 -12.46 5.41 19.12
N TYR A 277 -13.21 4.32 19.23
CA TYR A 277 -13.01 3.07 18.49
C TYR A 277 -14.33 2.69 17.79
N CYS A 278 -14.22 2.20 16.55
CA CYS A 278 -15.31 1.52 15.86
C CYS A 278 -15.07 0.01 15.97
N LEU A 279 -15.86 -0.64 16.81
CA LEU A 279 -15.74 -2.07 17.14
C LEU A 279 -16.98 -2.83 16.66
N GLY A 280 -16.81 -3.91 15.92
CA GLY A 280 -17.92 -4.70 15.38
C GLY A 280 -17.55 -5.65 14.25
N HIS A 281 -16.32 -5.55 13.73
CA HIS A 281 -15.75 -6.58 12.87
C HIS A 281 -15.41 -7.83 13.66
N THR A 282 -15.45 -9.00 13.01
CA THR A 282 -15.11 -10.30 13.60
C THR A 282 -13.94 -10.96 12.90
N ALA A 283 -13.42 -10.30 11.84
CA ALA A 283 -12.21 -10.67 11.13
C ALA A 283 -11.38 -9.41 10.87
N PHE A 284 -10.15 -9.58 10.38
CA PHE A 284 -9.25 -8.48 10.08
C PHE A 284 -9.92 -7.43 9.16
N ILE A 285 -9.55 -6.18 9.34
CA ILE A 285 -9.99 -5.08 8.46
C ILE A 285 -8.86 -4.84 7.45
N SER A 286 -9.19 -4.85 6.16
CA SER A 286 -8.21 -4.61 5.10
C SER A 286 -8.30 -3.19 4.56
N LYS A 287 -9.50 -2.62 4.51
CA LYS A 287 -9.78 -1.31 3.90
C LYS A 287 -10.80 -0.52 4.69
N ILE A 288 -10.55 0.78 4.75
CA ILE A 288 -11.45 1.80 5.28
C ILE A 288 -11.60 2.93 4.25
N CYS A 289 -12.79 3.54 4.19
CA CYS A 289 -13.09 4.61 3.27
C CYS A 289 -14.03 5.63 3.91
N VAL A 290 -13.70 6.90 3.82
CA VAL A 290 -14.57 8.02 4.20
C VAL A 290 -14.91 8.77 2.92
N PRO A 291 -16.19 8.80 2.49
CA PRO A 291 -16.61 9.55 1.32
C PRO A 291 -16.34 11.04 1.49
N ARG A 292 -15.83 11.69 0.45
CA ARG A 292 -15.51 13.13 0.51
C ARG A 292 -16.75 13.99 0.74
N ASP A 293 -17.86 13.61 0.11
CA ASP A 293 -19.13 14.35 0.15
C ASP A 293 -20.04 13.93 1.31
N ALA A 294 -19.62 12.98 2.12
CA ALA A 294 -20.32 12.51 3.31
C ALA A 294 -19.31 12.09 4.40
N PRO A 295 -18.47 13.04 4.87
CA PRO A 295 -17.33 12.75 5.73
C PRO A 295 -17.70 12.27 7.13
N GLU A 296 -18.98 12.32 7.51
CA GLU A 296 -19.55 11.77 8.74
C GLU A 296 -19.61 10.23 8.73
N TYR A 297 -19.60 9.62 7.54
CA TYR A 297 -19.66 8.18 7.40
C TYR A 297 -18.29 7.57 7.13
N LEU A 298 -18.04 6.42 7.75
CA LEU A 298 -16.91 5.55 7.47
C LEU A 298 -17.44 4.21 7.01
N ILE A 299 -16.91 3.71 5.90
CA ILE A 299 -17.18 2.38 5.38
C ILE A 299 -15.93 1.53 5.62
N SER A 300 -16.10 0.33 6.15
CA SER A 300 -15.00 -0.59 6.44
C SER A 300 -15.32 -2.01 6.00
N GLY A 301 -14.28 -2.74 5.61
CA GLY A 301 -14.38 -4.13 5.21
C GLY A 301 -13.05 -4.85 5.29
N GLY A 302 -13.08 -6.19 5.27
CA GLY A 302 -11.88 -7.00 5.41
C GLY A 302 -12.15 -8.48 5.17
N GLY A 303 -11.85 -9.30 6.18
CA GLY A 303 -12.08 -10.73 6.14
C GLY A 303 -13.48 -11.18 6.50
N ASP A 304 -14.35 -10.25 6.84
CA ASP A 304 -15.78 -10.51 7.06
C ASP A 304 -16.53 -10.58 5.72
N ASN A 305 -17.67 -11.28 5.69
CA ASN A 305 -18.57 -11.34 4.54
C ASN A 305 -19.56 -10.16 4.46
N TYR A 306 -19.24 -9.06 5.13
CA TYR A 306 -20.04 -7.84 5.17
C TYR A 306 -19.16 -6.59 5.26
N LEU A 307 -19.76 -5.46 4.87
CA LEU A 307 -19.24 -4.13 5.17
C LEU A 307 -19.90 -3.59 6.44
N MET A 308 -19.19 -2.73 7.15
CA MET A 308 -19.75 -1.91 8.21
C MET A 308 -19.79 -0.46 7.78
N VAL A 309 -20.90 0.21 8.10
CA VAL A 309 -21.03 1.66 7.97
C VAL A 309 -21.14 2.25 9.36
N TRP A 310 -20.35 3.27 9.63
CA TRP A 310 -20.21 3.89 10.94
C TRP A 310 -20.50 5.40 10.90
N ASN A 311 -21.13 5.90 11.97
CA ASN A 311 -20.87 7.26 12.41
C ASN A 311 -19.57 7.20 13.25
N TRP A 312 -18.43 7.40 12.61
CA TRP A 312 -17.14 7.17 13.22
C TRP A 312 -16.78 8.22 14.28
N THR A 313 -17.37 9.43 14.22
CA THR A 313 -17.16 10.47 15.24
C THR A 313 -17.77 10.08 16.58
N GLU A 314 -18.82 9.26 16.56
CA GLU A 314 -19.47 8.71 17.75
C GLU A 314 -19.01 7.28 18.07
N GLY A 315 -18.21 6.65 17.18
CA GLY A 315 -17.83 5.24 17.31
C GLY A 315 -18.99 4.26 17.14
N ARG A 316 -20.10 4.69 16.51
CA ARG A 316 -21.36 3.95 16.44
C ARG A 316 -21.52 3.27 15.09
N ALA A 317 -21.76 1.95 15.10
CA ALA A 317 -22.17 1.22 13.92
C ALA A 317 -23.59 1.64 13.51
N LEU A 318 -23.78 1.95 12.22
CA LEU A 318 -25.06 2.29 11.64
C LEU A 318 -25.66 1.10 10.92
N HIS A 319 -24.93 0.54 9.99
CA HIS A 319 -25.39 -0.53 9.11
C HIS A 319 -24.35 -1.63 8.96
N LYS A 320 -24.85 -2.85 8.84
CA LYS A 320 -24.07 -4.03 8.45
C LYS A 320 -24.64 -4.51 7.10
N VAL A 321 -23.81 -4.45 6.05
CA VAL A 321 -24.23 -4.69 4.67
C VAL A 321 -23.58 -5.97 4.16
N PRO A 322 -24.34 -7.03 3.84
CA PRO A 322 -23.79 -8.28 3.36
C PRO A 322 -23.15 -8.09 1.97
N LEU A 323 -22.01 -8.75 1.75
CA LEU A 323 -21.27 -8.78 0.48
C LEU A 323 -21.62 -10.02 -0.35
N VAL A 324 -22.14 -11.05 0.30
CA VAL A 324 -22.57 -12.31 -0.31
C VAL A 324 -23.90 -12.72 0.29
N GLU A 325 -24.78 -13.29 -0.53
CA GLU A 325 -26.11 -13.70 -0.10
C GLU A 325 -26.08 -14.99 0.74
N ASP A 326 -25.10 -15.86 0.48
CA ASP A 326 -25.00 -17.16 1.14
C ASP A 326 -23.83 -17.19 2.12
N SER A 327 -24.12 -17.36 3.41
CA SER A 327 -23.11 -17.41 4.48
C SER A 327 -22.23 -18.68 4.45
N SER A 328 -22.56 -19.66 3.60
CA SER A 328 -21.75 -20.87 3.36
C SER A 328 -20.70 -20.66 2.24
N ALA A 329 -20.70 -19.50 1.58
CA ALA A 329 -19.79 -19.19 0.50
C ALA A 329 -18.34 -19.05 0.98
N ALA A 330 -17.41 -19.19 0.04
CA ALA A 330 -15.98 -19.09 0.22
C ALA A 330 -15.55 -17.86 1.05
N GLU A 331 -14.42 -17.96 1.71
CA GLU A 331 -13.83 -16.86 2.48
C GLU A 331 -13.71 -15.59 1.64
N VAL A 332 -14.45 -14.56 2.04
CA VAL A 332 -14.42 -13.24 1.39
C VAL A 332 -13.25 -12.42 1.94
N VAL A 333 -12.58 -11.70 1.05
CA VAL A 333 -11.56 -10.71 1.42
C VAL A 333 -11.83 -9.44 0.63
N VAL A 334 -12.12 -8.35 1.33
CA VAL A 334 -12.27 -7.04 0.71
C VAL A 334 -10.89 -6.53 0.29
N ARG A 335 -10.70 -6.37 -1.03
CA ARG A 335 -9.47 -5.86 -1.63
C ARG A 335 -9.39 -4.34 -1.61
N GLY A 336 -10.50 -3.70 -1.93
CA GLY A 336 -10.57 -2.25 -2.04
C GLY A 336 -11.97 -1.73 -1.82
N ILE A 337 -12.05 -0.52 -1.26
CA ILE A 337 -13.27 0.27 -1.10
C ILE A 337 -12.97 1.66 -1.62
N TRP A 338 -13.72 2.12 -2.62
CA TRP A 338 -13.56 3.45 -3.20
C TRP A 338 -14.88 4.19 -3.13
N ALA A 339 -14.84 5.43 -2.69
CA ALA A 339 -15.97 6.35 -2.75
C ALA A 339 -15.75 7.33 -3.90
N THR A 340 -16.78 7.54 -4.70
CA THR A 340 -16.76 8.51 -5.80
C THR A 340 -18.15 9.08 -6.01
N THR A 341 -18.22 10.29 -6.55
CA THR A 341 -19.47 10.92 -6.95
C THR A 341 -19.52 11.01 -8.47
N LEU A 342 -20.48 10.31 -9.06
CA LEU A 342 -20.70 10.32 -10.50
C LEU A 342 -22.10 10.91 -10.79
N GLY A 343 -22.15 12.04 -11.45
CA GLY A 343 -23.39 12.83 -11.52
C GLY A 343 -23.84 13.25 -10.12
N ASP A 344 -25.08 12.94 -9.80
CA ASP A 344 -25.66 13.23 -8.46
C ASP A 344 -25.58 12.03 -7.49
N LEU A 345 -24.94 10.92 -7.92
CA LEU A 345 -24.92 9.69 -7.15
C LEU A 345 -23.59 9.53 -6.38
N ARG A 346 -23.72 9.35 -5.08
CA ARG A 346 -22.60 8.95 -4.21
C ARG A 346 -22.46 7.44 -4.27
N LEU A 347 -21.38 6.97 -4.86
CA LEU A 347 -21.12 5.56 -5.07
C LEU A 347 -20.04 5.03 -4.14
N ILE A 348 -20.28 3.86 -3.61
CA ILE A 348 -19.29 3.05 -2.91
C ILE A 348 -19.03 1.80 -3.77
N LEU A 349 -17.79 1.67 -4.22
CA LEU A 349 -17.33 0.60 -5.09
C LEU A 349 -16.48 -0.36 -4.25
N VAL A 350 -16.75 -1.66 -4.36
CA VAL A 350 -16.08 -2.67 -3.54
C VAL A 350 -15.57 -3.79 -4.43
N ALA A 351 -14.27 -4.05 -4.35
CA ALA A 351 -13.65 -5.20 -4.98
C ALA A 351 -13.32 -6.27 -3.94
N LEU A 352 -13.53 -7.52 -4.30
CA LEU A 352 -13.15 -8.68 -3.52
C LEU A 352 -11.94 -9.37 -4.15
N ASP A 353 -11.05 -9.92 -3.33
CA ASP A 353 -9.88 -10.66 -3.81
C ASP A 353 -10.32 -11.84 -4.70
N GLY A 354 -9.77 -11.88 -5.91
CA GLY A 354 -10.10 -12.93 -6.87
C GLY A 354 -11.43 -12.77 -7.59
N SER A 355 -12.20 -11.69 -7.38
CA SER A 355 -13.45 -11.46 -8.08
C SER A 355 -13.25 -10.62 -9.35
N SER A 356 -13.89 -11.03 -10.43
CA SER A 356 -14.02 -10.24 -11.66
C SER A 356 -15.24 -9.31 -11.66
N GLN A 357 -15.95 -9.21 -10.54
CA GLN A 357 -17.08 -8.31 -10.35
C GLN A 357 -16.70 -7.17 -9.42
N LEU A 358 -16.99 -5.94 -9.82
CA LEU A 358 -16.95 -4.76 -8.97
C LEU A 358 -18.36 -4.54 -8.41
N GLN A 359 -18.51 -4.71 -7.09
CA GLN A 359 -19.80 -4.45 -6.43
C GLN A 359 -20.01 -2.94 -6.30
N CYS A 360 -21.21 -2.50 -6.58
CA CYS A 360 -21.61 -1.10 -6.60
C CYS A 360 -22.73 -0.86 -5.58
N PHE A 361 -22.60 0.19 -4.80
CA PHE A 361 -23.62 0.63 -3.84
C PHE A 361 -23.84 2.13 -3.98
N THR A 362 -25.08 2.59 -3.81
CA THR A 362 -25.36 4.01 -3.60
C THR A 362 -25.40 4.30 -2.10
N LEU A 363 -24.73 5.39 -1.70
CA LEU A 363 -24.74 5.88 -0.32
C LEU A 363 -25.88 6.88 -0.16
N GLU A 364 -26.88 6.49 0.63
CA GLU A 364 -28.03 7.33 0.94
C GLU A 364 -27.72 8.38 2.04
N ALA A 365 -28.62 9.32 2.22
CA ALA A 365 -28.44 10.42 3.17
C ALA A 365 -28.40 9.97 4.64
N ASP A 366 -28.98 8.80 4.95
CA ASP A 366 -29.00 8.20 6.29
C ASP A 366 -27.78 7.29 6.56
N GLY A 367 -26.84 7.21 5.60
CA GLY A 367 -25.68 6.34 5.66
C GLY A 367 -25.93 4.91 5.20
N SER A 368 -27.15 4.56 4.78
CA SER A 368 -27.42 3.21 4.25
C SER A 368 -26.77 3.01 2.89
N LEU A 369 -26.29 1.80 2.63
CA LEU A 369 -25.75 1.38 1.33
C LEU A 369 -26.80 0.55 0.60
N LYS A 370 -27.28 1.07 -0.52
CA LYS A 370 -28.24 0.38 -1.37
C LYS A 370 -27.49 -0.35 -2.49
N PRO A 371 -27.56 -1.70 -2.56
CA PRO A 371 -26.86 -2.44 -3.60
C PRO A 371 -27.40 -2.10 -4.99
N GLN A 372 -26.49 -2.04 -5.94
CA GLN A 372 -26.73 -1.82 -7.35
C GLN A 372 -26.22 -3.01 -8.17
N THR A 373 -26.58 -3.09 -9.45
CA THR A 373 -26.05 -4.11 -10.35
C THR A 373 -24.52 -4.08 -10.37
N PRO A 374 -23.85 -5.19 -10.05
CA PRO A 374 -22.39 -5.26 -10.13
C PRO A 374 -21.89 -5.03 -11.55
N LEU A 375 -20.68 -4.52 -11.69
CA LEU A 375 -20.02 -4.37 -12.98
C LEU A 375 -19.11 -5.58 -13.23
N ASP A 376 -19.40 -6.33 -14.30
CA ASP A 376 -18.62 -7.48 -14.74
C ASP A 376 -17.40 -7.04 -15.56
N LEU A 377 -16.24 -7.63 -15.29
CA LEU A 377 -14.96 -7.31 -15.89
C LEU A 377 -14.28 -8.56 -16.47
N THR A 378 -13.33 -8.35 -17.37
CA THR A 378 -12.63 -9.44 -18.06
C THR A 378 -11.60 -10.18 -17.20
N GLY A 379 -11.24 -9.60 -16.06
CA GLY A 379 -10.28 -10.16 -15.09
C GLY A 379 -10.58 -9.70 -13.67
N ASN A 380 -9.85 -10.23 -12.68
CA ASN A 380 -10.05 -9.85 -11.29
C ASN A 380 -9.74 -8.36 -11.08
N VAL A 381 -10.60 -7.67 -10.36
CA VAL A 381 -10.44 -6.24 -10.05
C VAL A 381 -9.23 -6.02 -9.15
N LEU A 382 -8.32 -5.12 -9.55
CA LEU A 382 -7.13 -4.80 -8.76
C LEU A 382 -7.18 -3.40 -8.14
N ALA A 383 -7.54 -2.39 -8.91
CA ALA A 383 -7.68 -1.02 -8.44
C ALA A 383 -8.70 -0.25 -9.28
N VAL A 384 -9.28 0.78 -8.68
CA VAL A 384 -10.29 1.63 -9.31
C VAL A 384 -9.92 3.09 -9.09
N THR A 385 -10.11 3.91 -10.12
CA THR A 385 -10.07 5.37 -10.03
C THR A 385 -11.19 5.97 -10.88
N SER A 386 -11.62 7.18 -10.57
CA SER A 386 -12.73 7.83 -11.27
C SER A 386 -12.30 9.12 -11.96
N ILE A 387 -12.96 9.43 -13.07
CA ILE A 387 -12.98 10.73 -13.72
C ILE A 387 -14.37 11.31 -13.44
N GLU A 388 -14.54 11.96 -12.28
CA GLU A 388 -15.84 12.40 -11.79
C GLU A 388 -16.56 13.31 -12.77
N LYS A 389 -15.83 14.24 -13.41
CA LYS A 389 -16.38 15.18 -14.43
C LYS A 389 -16.99 14.49 -15.65
N ASP A 390 -16.46 13.32 -16.00
CA ASP A 390 -16.88 12.56 -17.18
C ASP A 390 -17.77 11.35 -16.80
N ASN A 391 -18.15 11.21 -15.53
CA ASN A 391 -18.89 10.08 -14.96
C ASN A 391 -18.28 8.72 -15.32
N THR A 392 -16.95 8.66 -15.34
CA THR A 392 -16.21 7.51 -15.85
C THR A 392 -15.39 6.84 -14.75
N LEU A 393 -15.42 5.52 -14.73
CA LEU A 393 -14.51 4.67 -13.93
C LEU A 393 -13.40 4.13 -14.83
N LEU A 394 -12.20 4.13 -14.31
CA LEU A 394 -11.05 3.40 -14.84
C LEU A 394 -10.73 2.26 -13.86
N ILE A 395 -10.66 1.05 -14.36
CA ILE A 395 -10.52 -0.16 -13.54
C ILE A 395 -9.37 -0.98 -14.07
N SER A 396 -8.39 -1.25 -13.22
CA SER A 396 -7.33 -2.19 -13.56
C SER A 396 -7.74 -3.62 -13.22
N VAL A 397 -7.39 -4.53 -14.12
CA VAL A 397 -7.76 -5.95 -14.01
C VAL A 397 -6.53 -6.85 -14.10
N ASP A 398 -6.62 -8.01 -13.46
CA ASP A 398 -5.59 -9.04 -13.54
C ASP A 398 -5.75 -9.83 -14.85
N SER A 399 -4.82 -9.63 -15.77
CA SER A 399 -4.76 -10.34 -17.06
C SER A 399 -4.01 -11.67 -16.99
N VAL A 400 -3.39 -11.99 -15.85
CA VAL A 400 -2.54 -13.19 -15.70
C VAL A 400 -3.35 -14.39 -15.21
N ARG A 401 -4.28 -14.16 -14.29
CA ARG A 401 -5.09 -15.23 -13.69
C ARG A 401 -6.43 -15.40 -14.37
N THR A 402 -6.98 -16.58 -14.22
CA THR A 402 -8.36 -16.87 -14.60
C THR A 402 -9.29 -15.99 -13.75
N ALA A 403 -10.26 -15.35 -14.38
CA ALA A 403 -11.27 -14.55 -13.68
C ALA A 403 -11.97 -15.40 -12.63
N GLY A 404 -12.08 -14.89 -11.41
CA GLY A 404 -12.64 -15.63 -10.28
C GLY A 404 -11.64 -16.43 -9.46
N SER A 405 -10.35 -16.45 -9.83
CA SER A 405 -9.32 -17.20 -9.11
C SER A 405 -8.12 -16.32 -8.74
N THR A 406 -7.55 -16.54 -7.55
CA THR A 406 -6.32 -15.88 -7.08
C THR A 406 -5.06 -16.67 -7.41
N ASN A 407 -5.18 -17.96 -7.70
CA ASN A 407 -4.04 -18.89 -7.84
C ASN A 407 -3.90 -19.48 -9.25
N GLU A 408 -5.01 -19.63 -9.97
CA GLU A 408 -5.04 -20.27 -11.26
C GLU A 408 -4.64 -19.31 -12.38
N TRP A 409 -3.52 -19.61 -13.06
CA TRP A 409 -3.07 -18.83 -14.20
C TRP A 409 -3.87 -19.22 -15.45
N ARG A 410 -4.10 -18.26 -16.33
CA ARG A 410 -4.67 -18.53 -17.66
C ARG A 410 -3.77 -19.49 -18.42
N ALA A 411 -4.37 -20.37 -19.21
CA ALA A 411 -3.64 -21.36 -20.01
C ALA A 411 -2.70 -20.70 -21.04
N SER A 412 -3.08 -19.53 -21.54
CA SER A 412 -2.29 -18.73 -22.47
C SER A 412 -2.49 -17.24 -22.26
N PRO A 413 -1.47 -16.41 -22.50
CA PRO A 413 -1.61 -14.97 -22.51
C PRO A 413 -2.59 -14.51 -23.59
N SER A 414 -3.42 -13.50 -23.29
CA SER A 414 -4.24 -12.82 -24.30
C SER A 414 -3.39 -11.80 -25.08
N ALA A 415 -3.71 -11.55 -26.33
CA ALA A 415 -3.08 -10.54 -27.14
C ALA A 415 -4.15 -9.63 -27.81
N PRO A 416 -4.24 -8.35 -27.44
CA PRO A 416 -3.49 -7.68 -26.35
C PRO A 416 -3.95 -8.15 -24.96
N SER A 417 -3.05 -8.02 -23.96
CA SER A 417 -3.42 -8.21 -22.55
C SER A 417 -4.33 -7.07 -22.11
N ILE A 418 -5.47 -7.38 -21.54
CA ILE A 418 -6.35 -6.35 -20.99
C ILE A 418 -5.84 -6.03 -19.58
N LEU A 419 -5.31 -4.82 -19.39
CA LEU A 419 -4.77 -4.31 -18.13
C LEU A 419 -5.69 -3.27 -17.51
N LEU A 420 -6.42 -2.55 -18.37
CA LEU A 420 -7.28 -1.44 -18.00
C LEU A 420 -8.59 -1.49 -18.79
N GLU A 421 -9.69 -1.31 -18.10
CA GLU A 421 -11.03 -1.14 -18.66
C GLU A 421 -11.62 0.20 -18.19
N ALA A 422 -12.48 0.79 -19.00
CA ALA A 422 -13.14 2.06 -18.68
C ALA A 422 -14.64 1.97 -18.94
N PHE A 423 -15.43 2.47 -17.98
CA PHE A 423 -16.89 2.46 -18.07
C PHE A 423 -17.44 3.82 -17.68
N ARG A 424 -18.44 4.27 -18.42
CA ARG A 424 -19.21 5.47 -18.09
C ARG A 424 -20.52 5.08 -17.45
N LEU A 425 -20.86 5.78 -16.36
CA LEU A 425 -22.14 5.64 -15.71
C LEU A 425 -23.23 6.20 -16.59
N GLN A 426 -24.26 5.40 -16.81
CA GLN A 426 -25.53 5.82 -17.40
C GLN A 426 -26.66 5.60 -16.38
N GLN A 427 -27.51 6.58 -16.21
CA GLN A 427 -28.72 6.43 -15.42
C GLN A 427 -29.73 5.60 -16.24
N GLY A 428 -29.99 4.37 -15.77
CA GLY A 428 -31.03 3.51 -16.36
C GLY A 428 -32.43 3.99 -15.99
N THR A 429 -33.41 3.44 -16.67
CA THR A 429 -34.83 3.60 -16.30
C THR A 429 -35.07 2.95 -14.94
N GLU A 430 -35.82 3.61 -14.05
CA GLU A 430 -36.17 3.15 -12.69
C GLU A 430 -35.05 3.20 -11.63
N GLY A 431 -34.01 4.05 -11.83
CA GLY A 431 -32.97 4.24 -10.82
C GLY A 431 -31.92 3.12 -10.74
N SER A 432 -31.93 2.19 -11.71
CA SER A 432 -30.85 1.21 -11.86
C SER A 432 -29.60 1.87 -12.48
N LEU A 433 -28.40 1.46 -12.05
CA LEU A 433 -27.16 1.88 -12.67
C LEU A 433 -26.88 1.07 -13.92
N GLY A 434 -26.59 1.76 -15.03
CA GLY A 434 -26.08 1.17 -16.26
C GLY A 434 -24.61 1.54 -16.46
N TRP A 435 -23.81 0.62 -16.99
CA TRP A 435 -22.41 0.86 -17.30
C TRP A 435 -22.16 0.65 -18.80
N GLU A 436 -21.61 1.65 -19.45
CA GLU A 436 -21.26 1.59 -20.87
C GLU A 436 -19.73 1.66 -21.03
N PRO A 437 -19.10 0.71 -21.78
CA PRO A 437 -17.69 0.80 -22.10
C PRO A 437 -17.35 2.11 -22.79
N THR A 438 -16.33 2.83 -22.31
CA THR A 438 -15.91 4.13 -22.81
C THR A 438 -14.39 4.20 -22.96
N LEU A 439 -13.86 5.31 -23.49
CA LEU A 439 -12.43 5.56 -23.68
C LEU A 439 -11.69 4.40 -24.39
N GLN A 440 -12.37 3.66 -25.27
CA GLN A 440 -11.85 2.44 -25.90
C GLN A 440 -10.54 2.69 -26.67
N SER A 441 -10.36 3.87 -27.28
CA SER A 441 -9.13 4.25 -27.95
C SER A 441 -7.97 4.38 -26.98
N ALA A 442 -8.18 5.07 -25.85
CA ALA A 442 -7.14 5.30 -24.84
C ALA A 442 -6.80 4.01 -24.07
N THR A 443 -7.81 3.26 -23.59
CA THR A 443 -7.58 1.98 -22.93
C THR A 443 -6.97 0.96 -23.89
N GLY A 444 -7.39 0.95 -25.17
CA GLY A 444 -6.81 0.10 -26.21
C GLY A 444 -5.32 0.40 -26.45
N ALA A 445 -4.95 1.69 -26.47
CA ALA A 445 -3.55 2.10 -26.62
C ALA A 445 -2.70 1.68 -25.41
N ILE A 446 -3.21 1.88 -24.16
CA ILE A 446 -2.54 1.43 -22.94
C ILE A 446 -2.33 -0.10 -22.95
N ASN A 447 -3.38 -0.85 -23.26
CA ASN A 447 -3.35 -2.30 -23.30
C ASN A 447 -2.40 -2.84 -24.39
N ALA A 448 -2.31 -2.14 -25.55
CA ALA A 448 -1.42 -2.51 -26.64
C ALA A 448 0.07 -2.27 -26.33
N VAL A 449 0.38 -1.16 -25.63
CA VAL A 449 1.75 -0.85 -25.19
C VAL A 449 2.19 -1.82 -24.08
N GLY A 450 1.25 -2.29 -23.27
CA GLY A 450 1.49 -3.26 -22.20
C GLY A 450 2.40 -2.74 -21.07
N THR A 451 2.93 -3.67 -20.30
CA THR A 451 3.83 -3.42 -19.17
C THR A 451 5.07 -4.34 -19.27
N LEU A 452 5.73 -4.60 -18.14
CA LEU A 452 6.79 -5.62 -18.08
C LEU A 452 6.22 -7.01 -18.37
N GLU A 453 6.97 -7.78 -19.14
CA GLU A 453 6.59 -9.14 -19.51
C GLU A 453 6.92 -10.16 -18.40
N ILE A 454 6.04 -11.14 -18.27
CA ILE A 454 6.23 -12.31 -17.43
C ILE A 454 6.25 -13.53 -18.35
N ALA A 455 7.37 -14.26 -18.40
CA ALA A 455 7.46 -15.45 -19.24
C ALA A 455 6.38 -16.48 -18.85
N ALA A 456 5.70 -17.06 -19.82
CA ALA A 456 4.68 -18.09 -19.59
C ALA A 456 5.27 -19.34 -18.90
N THR A 457 6.58 -19.59 -19.07
CA THR A 457 7.36 -20.67 -18.43
C THR A 457 7.95 -20.27 -17.07
N THR A 458 7.46 -19.16 -16.47
CA THR A 458 7.98 -18.67 -15.19
C THR A 458 7.89 -19.76 -14.11
N GLU A 459 8.98 -19.92 -13.37
CA GLU A 459 9.10 -20.88 -12.26
C GLU A 459 8.05 -20.64 -11.18
N ASP A 460 7.63 -21.70 -10.50
CA ASP A 460 6.60 -21.66 -9.44
C ASP A 460 6.94 -20.68 -8.31
N LYS A 461 8.23 -20.50 -8.00
CA LYS A 461 8.67 -19.51 -7.02
C LYS A 461 8.31 -18.08 -7.42
N LYS A 462 8.59 -17.69 -8.65
CA LYS A 462 8.24 -16.35 -9.16
C LYS A 462 6.73 -16.17 -9.31
N ARG A 463 6.00 -17.26 -9.64
CA ARG A 463 4.53 -17.26 -9.62
C ARG A 463 4.00 -17.00 -8.21
N GLY A 464 4.59 -17.64 -7.19
CA GLY A 464 4.29 -17.40 -5.79
C GLY A 464 4.56 -15.95 -5.35
N GLU A 465 5.70 -15.38 -5.74
CA GLU A 465 6.05 -13.98 -5.47
C GLU A 465 5.02 -12.99 -6.08
N LEU A 466 4.57 -13.27 -7.32
CA LEU A 466 3.53 -12.45 -7.95
C LEU A 466 2.15 -12.64 -7.28
N ASN A 467 1.83 -13.85 -6.81
CA ASN A 467 0.62 -14.07 -6.02
C ASN A 467 0.67 -13.30 -4.70
N ASP A 468 1.81 -13.33 -4.01
CA ASP A 468 2.00 -12.57 -2.78
C ASP A 468 1.93 -11.05 -2.98
N LEU A 469 2.34 -10.58 -4.15
CA LEU A 469 2.23 -9.17 -4.50
C LEU A 469 0.76 -8.75 -4.67
N LEU A 470 -0.04 -9.56 -5.35
CA LEU A 470 -1.40 -9.20 -5.73
C LEU A 470 -2.45 -9.66 -4.72
N TYR A 471 -2.28 -10.80 -4.07
CA TYR A 471 -3.32 -11.48 -3.27
C TYR A 471 -2.86 -11.88 -1.85
N ALA A 472 -2.01 -11.04 -1.23
CA ALA A 472 -1.52 -11.34 0.13
C ALA A 472 -2.51 -11.01 1.25
N MET A 473 -3.67 -10.41 0.96
CA MET A 473 -4.60 -9.95 2.00
C MET A 473 -5.24 -11.11 2.77
N SER A 474 -5.49 -12.25 2.13
CA SER A 474 -5.98 -13.45 2.80
C SER A 474 -5.06 -13.94 3.94
N LYS A 475 -3.74 -13.66 3.83
CA LYS A 475 -2.74 -13.99 4.84
C LYS A 475 -2.88 -13.17 6.14
N LEU A 476 -3.71 -12.12 6.14
CA LEU A 476 -4.03 -11.36 7.35
C LEU A 476 -4.95 -12.14 8.29
N ARG A 477 -5.68 -13.16 7.78
CA ARG A 477 -6.55 -14.01 8.59
C ARG A 477 -5.73 -14.74 9.65
N LYS A 478 -6.21 -14.69 10.88
CA LYS A 478 -5.58 -15.45 11.99
C LYS A 478 -5.87 -16.93 11.76
N THR A 479 -4.84 -17.76 11.70
CA THR A 479 -5.00 -19.22 11.81
C THR A 479 -5.57 -19.53 13.19
N PRO A 480 -6.64 -20.33 13.31
CA PRO A 480 -7.04 -20.83 14.61
C PRO A 480 -5.83 -21.48 15.27
N ARG A 481 -5.46 -21.05 16.47
CA ARG A 481 -4.46 -21.81 17.25
C ARG A 481 -5.03 -23.22 17.40
N GLY A 482 -4.40 -24.18 16.74
CA GLY A 482 -4.69 -25.59 16.96
C GLY A 482 -4.64 -25.83 18.45
N GLY A 483 -5.70 -26.39 19.00
CA GLY A 483 -5.72 -26.83 20.38
C GLY A 483 -4.69 -27.94 20.53
N GLU A 484 -3.54 -27.60 21.03
CA GLU A 484 -2.56 -28.47 21.66
C GLU A 484 -2.22 -27.76 22.97
N ASP A 485 -3.03 -28.03 23.97
CA ASP A 485 -2.69 -27.96 25.38
C ASP A 485 -3.92 -28.50 26.14
N GLU A 486 -4.03 -29.86 26.21
CA GLU A 486 -4.56 -30.63 27.33
C GLU A 486 -3.44 -31.47 27.95
#